data_97501c684b26cc925cecd0954d60fc43
#
_entry.id   97501c684b26cc925cecd0954d60fc43
#
_cell.length_a   1.000
_cell.length_b   1.000
_cell.length_c   1.000
_cell.angle_alpha   90.00
_cell.angle_beta   90.00
_cell.angle_gamma   90.00
#
_symmetry.space_group_name_H-M   'P 1'
#
loop_
_entity.id
_entity.type
_entity.pdbx_description
1 polymer ?
#
loop_
_entity_poly.entity_id
_entity_poly.type
_entity_poly.pdbx_seq_one_letter_code
_entity_poly.pdbx_strand_id
1 'polypeptide(L)'
;MIIFALLSAFMWLIPQNGFSYVEKQNAFVRIMDKVAGKTQVVTLPVGQDISHDSLNLIVRNCKQSDPFDAENYFMFIEIYKKSDGRIFSGWMNRNEPGQNPLQDDVYDVWLEKCE
;
A
#
# COMPACT_ATOMS: atom_id res chain seq x y z
N MET A 1 -50.84 5.98 -18.88
CA MET A 1 -49.70 6.30 -19.74
C MET A 1 -48.65 7.17 -19.08
N ILE A 2 -48.98 7.86 -18.01
CA ILE A 2 -48.01 8.65 -17.26
C ILE A 2 -47.28 7.81 -16.20
N ILE A 3 -47.74 6.59 -16.00
CA ILE A 3 -47.24 5.69 -14.95
C ILE A 3 -45.87 5.13 -15.23
N PHE A 4 -45.44 5.09 -16.50
CA PHE A 4 -44.17 4.52 -16.89
C PHE A 4 -42.96 5.41 -16.56
N ALA A 5 -43.14 6.70 -16.40
CA ALA A 5 -42.07 7.62 -16.07
C ALA A 5 -41.64 7.53 -14.60
N LEU A 6 -42.48 6.98 -13.73
CA LEU A 6 -42.17 6.87 -12.29
C LEU A 6 -41.34 5.65 -11.95
N LEU A 7 -41.33 4.63 -12.77
CA LEU A 7 -40.59 3.40 -12.52
C LEU A 7 -39.10 3.53 -12.79
N SER A 8 -38.73 4.42 -13.69
CA SER A 8 -37.29 4.61 -14.03
C SER A 8 -36.51 5.39 -12.97
N ALA A 9 -37.21 6.19 -12.14
CA ALA A 9 -36.58 6.96 -11.09
C ALA A 9 -36.10 6.09 -9.90
N PHE A 10 -36.65 4.90 -9.75
CA PHE A 10 -36.35 4.04 -8.61
C PHE A 10 -34.98 3.36 -8.71
N MET A 11 -34.46 3.21 -9.92
CA MET A 11 -33.18 2.52 -10.14
C MET A 11 -31.96 3.34 -9.71
N TRP A 12 -32.13 4.62 -9.50
CA TRP A 12 -31.06 5.52 -9.09
C TRP A 12 -30.79 5.53 -7.58
N LEU A 13 -31.63 4.85 -6.80
CA LEU A 13 -31.57 4.85 -5.35
C LEU A 13 -30.94 3.58 -4.77
N ILE A 14 -30.38 2.72 -5.62
CA ILE A 14 -29.67 1.53 -5.16
C ILE A 14 -28.34 1.97 -4.60
N PRO A 15 -28.08 1.81 -3.28
CA PRO A 15 -26.81 2.16 -2.72
C PRO A 15 -25.72 1.29 -3.32
N GLN A 16 -24.70 1.93 -3.80
CA GLN A 16 -23.49 1.25 -4.24
C GLN A 16 -22.70 0.84 -3.01
N ASN A 17 -22.89 -0.38 -2.55
CA ASN A 17 -22.11 -0.95 -1.47
C ASN A 17 -20.78 -1.41 -2.04
N GLY A 18 -19.79 -0.52 -2.13
CA GLY A 18 -18.42 -0.87 -2.41
C GLY A 18 -17.61 -0.88 -1.13
N PHE A 19 -16.59 -1.71 -1.07
CA PHE A 19 -15.56 -1.59 -0.04
C PHE A 19 -14.87 -0.25 -0.20
N SER A 20 -14.84 0.55 0.85
CA SER A 20 -14.23 1.87 0.87
C SER A 20 -12.91 1.79 1.61
N TYR A 21 -11.83 1.63 0.87
CA TYR A 21 -10.50 1.85 1.44
C TYR A 21 -10.32 3.31 1.79
N VAL A 22 -9.55 3.56 2.84
CA VAL A 22 -9.22 4.92 3.25
C VAL A 22 -7.80 5.23 2.77
N GLU A 23 -7.70 6.15 1.83
CA GLU A 23 -6.40 6.61 1.32
C GLU A 23 -5.64 7.36 2.40
N LYS A 24 -4.35 7.07 2.50
CA LYS A 24 -3.46 7.71 3.45
C LYS A 24 -2.29 8.37 2.71
N GLN A 25 -1.60 9.26 3.39
CA GLN A 25 -0.54 10.06 2.79
C GLN A 25 0.87 9.58 3.11
N ASN A 26 1.02 8.75 4.14
CA ASN A 26 2.33 8.28 4.57
C ASN A 26 2.30 6.79 4.83
N ALA A 27 3.34 6.10 4.39
CA ALA A 27 3.60 4.71 4.74
C ALA A 27 4.68 4.65 5.82
N PHE A 28 4.44 3.84 6.84
CA PHE A 28 5.46 3.49 7.83
C PHE A 28 5.98 2.11 7.44
N VAL A 29 7.25 2.06 7.07
CA VAL A 29 7.86 0.90 6.43
C VAL A 29 9.03 0.45 7.26
N ARG A 30 9.07 -0.83 7.57
CA ARG A 30 10.20 -1.43 8.27
C ARG A 30 11.22 -1.93 7.25
N ILE A 31 12.46 -1.51 7.41
CA ILE A 31 13.56 -1.94 6.56
C ILE A 31 14.59 -2.63 7.45
N MET A 32 14.91 -3.87 7.10
CA MET A 32 15.95 -4.64 7.77
C MET A 32 17.13 -4.80 6.84
N ASP A 33 18.32 -4.44 7.32
CA ASP A 33 19.59 -4.83 6.73
C ASP A 33 20.02 -6.16 7.37
N LYS A 34 19.90 -7.24 6.61
CA LYS A 34 20.19 -8.59 7.10
C LYS A 34 21.67 -8.83 7.35
N VAL A 35 22.52 -8.10 6.66
CA VAL A 35 23.98 -8.23 6.81
C VAL A 35 24.45 -7.54 8.09
N ALA A 36 23.97 -6.31 8.31
CA ALA A 36 24.32 -5.55 9.51
C ALA A 36 23.47 -5.93 10.73
N GLY A 37 22.36 -6.63 10.53
CA GLY A 37 21.45 -6.98 11.60
C GLY A 37 20.66 -5.78 12.15
N LYS A 38 20.47 -4.74 11.34
CA LYS A 38 19.80 -3.50 11.77
C LYS A 38 18.41 -3.41 11.16
N THR A 39 17.46 -2.97 11.98
CA THR A 39 16.08 -2.74 11.55
C THR A 39 15.67 -1.33 11.91
N GLN A 40 15.02 -0.64 10.98
CA GLN A 40 14.51 0.72 11.18
C GLN A 40 13.10 0.82 10.59
N VAL A 41 12.26 1.63 11.23
CA VAL A 41 10.98 2.05 10.66
C VAL A 41 11.17 3.45 10.09
N VAL A 42 10.87 3.61 8.82
CA VAL A 42 11.00 4.88 8.11
C VAL A 42 9.63 5.34 7.64
N THR A 43 9.44 6.65 7.60
CA THR A 43 8.23 7.26 7.07
C THR A 43 8.45 7.59 5.60
N LEU A 44 7.61 7.04 4.73
CA LEU A 44 7.66 7.29 3.30
C LEU A 44 6.40 8.04 2.87
N PRO A 45 6.48 9.35 2.63
CA PRO A 45 5.36 10.09 2.07
C PRO A 45 5.03 9.55 0.67
N VAL A 46 3.73 9.39 0.40
CA VAL A 46 3.28 8.87 -0.90
C VAL A 46 3.74 9.80 -2.02
N GLY A 47 4.31 9.22 -3.05
CA GLY A 47 4.78 9.92 -4.24
C GLY A 47 6.19 10.49 -4.16
N GLN A 48 6.87 10.37 -3.02
CA GLN A 48 8.24 10.87 -2.86
C GLN A 48 9.27 9.76 -3.00
N ASP A 49 10.34 10.08 -3.70
CA ASP A 49 11.50 9.21 -3.82
C ASP A 49 12.40 9.41 -2.59
N ILE A 50 12.49 8.41 -1.76
CA ILE A 50 13.24 8.45 -0.51
C ILE A 50 14.42 7.47 -0.60
N SER A 51 15.61 7.99 -0.32
CA SER A 51 16.82 7.17 -0.24
C SER A 51 17.00 6.61 1.17
N HIS A 52 17.32 5.32 1.26
CA HIS A 52 17.70 4.66 2.50
C HIS A 52 18.82 3.68 2.19
N ASP A 53 20.03 3.98 2.68
CA ASP A 53 21.25 3.22 2.35
C ASP A 53 21.42 3.10 0.83
N SER A 54 21.48 1.89 0.29
CA SER A 54 21.60 1.66 -1.16
C SER A 54 20.24 1.54 -1.87
N LEU A 55 19.15 1.75 -1.16
CA LEU A 55 17.80 1.68 -1.70
C LEU A 55 17.24 3.05 -2.02
N ASN A 56 16.44 3.12 -3.06
CA ASN A 56 15.49 4.20 -3.31
C ASN A 56 14.09 3.61 -3.30
N LEU A 57 13.20 4.21 -2.52
CA LEU A 57 11.85 3.70 -2.32
C LEU A 57 10.83 4.77 -2.70
N ILE A 58 9.83 4.38 -3.46
CA ILE A 58 8.72 5.24 -3.84
C ILE A 58 7.42 4.51 -3.53
N VAL A 59 6.65 5.03 -2.57
CA VAL A 59 5.31 4.53 -2.29
C VAL A 59 4.34 5.27 -3.22
N ARG A 60 3.65 4.53 -4.07
CA ARG A 60 2.68 5.11 -5.01
C ARG A 60 1.30 5.22 -4.40
N ASN A 61 0.97 4.34 -3.46
CA ASN A 61 -0.32 4.34 -2.77
C ASN A 61 -0.14 3.72 -1.40
N CYS A 62 -0.82 4.25 -0.39
CA CYS A 62 -0.92 3.65 0.94
C CYS A 62 -2.34 3.83 1.43
N LYS A 63 -2.99 2.73 1.79
CA LYS A 63 -4.39 2.77 2.18
C LYS A 63 -4.69 1.79 3.29
N GLN A 64 -5.71 2.13 4.05
CA GLN A 64 -6.24 1.30 5.12
C GLN A 64 -7.50 0.59 4.64
N SER A 65 -7.74 -0.61 5.16
CA SER A 65 -9.00 -1.34 4.95
C SER A 65 -10.20 -0.51 5.41
N ASP A 66 -11.37 -0.87 4.89
CA ASP A 66 -12.64 -0.29 5.32
C ASP A 66 -12.74 -0.36 6.85
N PRO A 67 -13.18 0.73 7.53
CA PRO A 67 -13.32 0.73 9.00
C PRO A 67 -14.24 -0.35 9.57
N PHE A 68 -15.11 -0.92 8.76
CA PHE A 68 -15.99 -2.01 9.17
C PHE A 68 -15.35 -3.40 9.02
N ASP A 69 -14.20 -3.48 8.37
CA ASP A 69 -13.44 -4.72 8.23
C ASP A 69 -12.35 -4.83 9.29
N ALA A 70 -11.70 -5.98 9.35
CA ALA A 70 -10.50 -6.15 10.14
C ALA A 70 -9.42 -5.18 9.68
N GLU A 71 -8.71 -4.57 10.63
CA GLU A 71 -7.68 -3.60 10.32
C GLU A 71 -6.57 -4.22 9.48
N ASN A 72 -6.32 -3.62 8.34
CA ASN A 72 -5.22 -3.97 7.47
C ASN A 72 -4.76 -2.74 6.70
N TYR A 73 -3.55 -2.82 6.18
CA TYR A 73 -2.96 -1.76 5.37
C TYR A 73 -2.35 -2.35 4.11
N PHE A 74 -2.39 -1.56 3.04
CA PHE A 74 -1.91 -1.96 1.73
C PHE A 74 -1.05 -0.85 1.15
N MET A 75 0.06 -1.20 0.57
CA MET A 75 0.99 -0.26 -0.01
C MET A 75 1.41 -0.74 -1.39
N PHE A 76 1.33 0.14 -2.39
CA PHE A 76 2.02 -0.09 -3.66
C PHE A 76 3.36 0.61 -3.59
N ILE A 77 4.44 -0.15 -3.68
CA ILE A 77 5.79 0.38 -3.54
C ILE A 77 6.68 -0.08 -4.70
N GLU A 78 7.54 0.81 -5.13
CA GLU A 78 8.63 0.52 -6.06
C GLU A 78 9.94 0.68 -5.31
N ILE A 79 10.82 -0.32 -5.42
CA ILE A 79 12.10 -0.32 -4.75
C ILE A 79 13.21 -0.49 -5.78
N TYR A 80 14.18 0.41 -5.71
CA TYR A 80 15.34 0.43 -6.57
C TYR A 80 16.60 0.25 -5.73
N LYS A 81 17.54 -0.52 -6.26
CA LYS A 81 18.86 -0.69 -5.65
C LYS A 81 19.88 -0.04 -6.58
N LYS A 82 20.77 0.76 -6.02
CA LYS A 82 21.70 1.58 -6.82
C LYS A 82 22.51 0.77 -7.83
N SER A 83 22.87 -0.46 -7.49
CA SER A 83 23.66 -1.32 -8.37
C SER A 83 22.81 -2.09 -9.40
N ASP A 84 21.55 -2.37 -9.09
CA ASP A 84 20.77 -3.36 -9.83
C ASP A 84 19.51 -2.78 -10.51
N GLY A 85 19.19 -1.51 -10.26
CA GLY A 85 17.96 -0.90 -10.75
C GLY A 85 16.75 -1.35 -9.93
N ARG A 86 15.58 -1.46 -10.58
CA ARG A 86 14.35 -1.82 -9.89
C ARG A 86 14.37 -3.29 -9.48
N ILE A 87 14.23 -3.52 -8.17
CA ILE A 87 14.22 -4.87 -7.59
C ILE A 87 12.85 -5.30 -7.10
N PHE A 88 11.88 -4.38 -7.01
CA PHE A 88 10.52 -4.69 -6.60
C PHE A 88 9.55 -3.64 -7.13
N SER A 89 8.35 -4.08 -7.52
CA SER A 89 7.22 -3.21 -7.83
C SER A 89 5.95 -4.01 -7.58
N GLY A 90 5.12 -3.56 -6.64
CA GLY A 90 3.88 -4.28 -6.35
C GLY A 90 3.23 -3.88 -5.05
N TRP A 91 2.15 -4.57 -4.74
CA TRP A 91 1.39 -4.39 -3.51
C TRP A 91 1.96 -5.23 -2.38
N MET A 92 2.12 -4.59 -1.23
CA MET A 92 2.41 -5.26 0.04
C MET A 92 1.22 -5.13 0.97
N ASN A 93 0.88 -6.22 1.64
CA ASN A 93 -0.23 -6.34 2.57
C ASN A 93 0.34 -6.53 3.98
N ARG A 94 0.06 -5.61 4.91
CA ARG A 94 0.61 -5.70 6.27
C ARG A 94 0.30 -7.02 6.95
N ASN A 95 -0.94 -7.49 6.82
CA ASN A 95 -1.38 -8.70 7.52
C ASN A 95 -0.86 -9.99 6.88
N GLU A 96 -0.39 -9.91 5.64
CA GLU A 96 0.15 -11.07 4.92
C GLU A 96 1.48 -10.70 4.25
N PRO A 97 2.53 -10.42 5.03
CA PRO A 97 3.80 -9.95 4.48
C PRO A 97 4.51 -10.98 3.58
N GLY A 98 4.20 -12.26 3.76
CA GLY A 98 4.76 -13.32 2.91
C GLY A 98 4.07 -13.50 1.57
N GLN A 99 2.97 -12.82 1.31
CA GLN A 99 2.22 -12.97 0.06
C GLN A 99 2.94 -12.41 -1.16
N ASN A 100 3.61 -11.29 -1.01
CA ASN A 100 4.39 -10.65 -2.06
C ASN A 100 5.62 -9.96 -1.47
N PRO A 101 6.60 -10.71 -0.97
CA PRO A 101 7.75 -10.15 -0.29
C PRO A 101 8.79 -9.63 -1.27
N LEU A 102 9.59 -8.66 -0.82
CA LEU A 102 10.84 -8.34 -1.49
C LEU A 102 11.79 -9.53 -1.34
N GLN A 103 12.34 -9.97 -2.46
CA GLN A 103 13.36 -11.02 -2.47
C GLN A 103 14.70 -10.38 -2.79
N ASP A 104 15.45 -10.05 -1.75
CA ASP A 104 16.78 -9.47 -1.87
C ASP A 104 17.71 -10.10 -0.81
N ASP A 105 18.97 -10.26 -1.15
CA ASP A 105 19.95 -10.91 -0.26
C ASP A 105 20.29 -10.06 0.96
N VAL A 106 20.17 -8.74 0.84
CA VAL A 106 20.61 -7.80 1.88
C VAL A 106 19.45 -7.21 2.64
N TYR A 107 18.35 -6.89 1.98
CA TYR A 107 17.25 -6.13 2.58
C TYR A 107 15.96 -6.92 2.65
N ASP A 108 15.26 -6.75 3.77
CA ASP A 108 13.83 -7.02 3.89
C ASP A 108 13.08 -5.72 4.06
N VAL A 109 11.93 -5.61 3.42
CA VAL A 109 11.05 -4.44 3.50
C VAL A 109 9.63 -4.90 3.69
N TRP A 110 8.92 -4.33 4.67
CA TRP A 110 7.50 -4.61 4.84
C TRP A 110 6.76 -3.43 5.46
N LEU A 111 5.47 -3.41 5.19
CA LEU A 111 4.57 -2.35 5.64
C LEU A 111 4.20 -2.54 7.11
N GLU A 112 4.30 -1.45 7.89
CA GLU A 112 3.81 -1.41 9.27
C GLU A 112 2.40 -0.82 9.33
N LYS A 113 2.19 0.33 8.71
CA LYS A 113 0.89 1.00 8.63
C LYS A 113 0.89 2.12 7.60
N CYS A 114 -0.29 2.61 7.28
CA CYS A 114 -0.50 3.85 6.54
C CYS A 114 -1.14 4.90 7.48
N GLU A 115 -0.72 6.15 7.32
CA GLU A 115 -1.24 7.22 8.18
C GLU A 115 -1.40 8.54 7.46
#